data_fd34ce7f707df94df03fe41c4289f0db
#
_entry.id   fd34ce7f707df94df03fe41c4289f0db
#
_cell.length_a   1.000
_cell.length_b   1.000
_cell.length_c   1.000
_cell.angle_alpha   90.00
_cell.angle_beta   90.00
_cell.angle_gamma   90.00
#
_symmetry.space_group_name_H-M   'P 1'
#
loop_
_entity.id
_entity.type
_entity.pdbx_description
1 polymer ?
#
loop_
_entity_poly.entity_id
_entity_poly.type
_entity_poly.pdbx_seq_one_letter_code
_entity_poly.pdbx_strand_id
1 'polypeptide(L)'
;MIALYALFRKPEDTESFDARFHDSLLPLLKKVPGLRGLQVTRINGAAFGESRYHMVAQLTFDHRHAMDEALASKEGKAVVRDIMSFAADLVTVFFGEQIL
;
A
#
# COMPACT_ATOMS: atom_id res chain seq x y z
N MET A 1 -0.58 0.88 17.91
CA MET A 1 -0.94 1.36 16.57
C MET A 1 -0.76 0.23 15.57
N ILE A 2 -1.65 0.10 14.62
CA ILE A 2 -1.60 -0.94 13.58
C ILE A 2 -1.04 -0.33 12.31
N ALA A 3 -0.10 -1.03 11.68
CA ALA A 3 0.43 -0.66 10.36
C ALA A 3 0.00 -1.71 9.32
N LEU A 4 -0.60 -1.23 8.26
CA LEU A 4 -1.01 -2.03 7.10
C LEU A 4 -0.06 -1.73 5.95
N TYR A 5 0.48 -2.78 5.35
CA TYR A 5 1.46 -2.64 4.28
C TYR A 5 0.94 -3.22 2.98
N ALA A 6 1.12 -2.48 1.90
CA ALA A 6 0.97 -3.00 0.55
C ALA A 6 2.35 -3.00 -0.10
N LEU A 7 2.90 -4.19 -0.30
CA LEU A 7 4.25 -4.38 -0.83
C LEU A 7 4.13 -4.86 -2.27
N PHE A 8 4.73 -4.11 -3.20
CA PHE A 8 4.64 -4.40 -4.62
C PHE A 8 5.97 -4.91 -5.14
N ARG A 9 5.93 -6.05 -5.84
CA ARG A 9 7.10 -6.56 -6.55
C ARG A 9 7.39 -5.71 -7.79
N LYS A 10 8.58 -5.88 -8.36
CA LYS A 10 8.97 -5.15 -9.55
C LYS A 10 8.04 -5.49 -10.72
N PRO A 11 7.37 -4.46 -11.29
CA PRO A 11 6.57 -4.67 -12.50
C PRO A 11 7.47 -4.80 -13.72
N GLU A 12 6.92 -5.29 -14.82
CA GLU A 12 7.64 -5.34 -16.10
C GLU A 12 7.93 -3.94 -16.62
N ASP A 13 6.97 -3.03 -16.48
CA ASP A 13 7.10 -1.64 -16.89
C ASP A 13 6.99 -0.73 -15.67
N THR A 14 8.13 -0.29 -15.14
CA THR A 14 8.17 0.54 -13.93
C THR A 14 7.58 1.92 -14.16
N GLU A 15 7.76 2.52 -15.34
CA GLU A 15 7.20 3.84 -15.62
C GLU A 15 5.68 3.82 -15.64
N SER A 16 5.11 2.81 -16.28
CA SER A 16 3.67 2.63 -16.34
C SER A 16 3.08 2.38 -14.94
N PHE A 17 3.75 1.53 -14.16
CA PHE A 17 3.33 1.28 -12.79
C PHE A 17 3.36 2.55 -11.94
N ASP A 18 4.47 3.29 -12.00
CA ASP A 18 4.64 4.50 -11.20
C ASP A 18 3.61 5.56 -11.55
N ALA A 19 3.32 5.73 -12.83
CA ALA A 19 2.29 6.67 -13.29
C ALA A 19 0.92 6.27 -12.76
N ARG A 20 0.55 5.00 -12.87
CA ARG A 20 -0.73 4.50 -12.38
C ARG A 20 -0.83 4.62 -10.86
N PHE A 21 0.24 4.27 -10.15
CA PHE A 21 0.29 4.40 -8.71
C PHE A 21 0.06 5.86 -8.29
N HIS A 22 0.82 6.77 -8.86
CA HIS A 22 0.76 8.19 -8.54
C HIS A 22 -0.59 8.82 -8.91
N ASP A 23 -1.08 8.54 -10.10
CA ASP A 23 -2.25 9.25 -10.65
C ASP A 23 -3.57 8.66 -10.17
N SER A 24 -3.62 7.36 -9.87
CA SER A 24 -4.85 6.66 -9.51
C SER A 24 -4.87 6.21 -8.06
N LEU A 25 -3.89 5.41 -7.65
CA LEU A 25 -3.92 4.76 -6.34
C LEU A 25 -3.61 5.73 -5.19
N LEU A 26 -2.61 6.59 -5.34
CA LEU A 26 -2.21 7.50 -4.27
C LEU A 26 -3.36 8.43 -3.83
N PRO A 27 -4.12 9.05 -4.74
CA PRO A 27 -5.28 9.84 -4.33
C PRO A 27 -6.32 9.04 -3.55
N LEU A 28 -6.53 7.78 -3.91
CA LEU A 28 -7.47 6.91 -3.19
C LEU A 28 -6.97 6.56 -1.79
N LEU A 29 -5.67 6.29 -1.66
CA LEU A 29 -5.06 6.00 -0.36
C LEU A 29 -5.26 7.17 0.61
N LYS A 30 -5.12 8.39 0.13
CA LYS A 30 -5.27 9.59 0.94
C LYS A 30 -6.69 9.79 1.49
N LYS A 31 -7.68 9.14 0.89
CA LYS A 31 -9.09 9.26 1.29
C LYS A 31 -9.54 8.19 2.28
N VAL A 32 -8.68 7.25 2.61
CA VAL A 32 -9.04 6.15 3.53
C VAL A 32 -9.38 6.71 4.90
N PRO A 33 -10.57 6.38 5.45
CA PRO A 33 -10.99 6.92 6.74
C PRO A 33 -10.20 6.32 7.89
N GLY A 34 -10.02 7.09 8.95
CA GLY A 34 -9.30 6.66 10.15
C GLY A 34 -7.79 6.57 9.99
N LEU A 35 -7.27 7.00 8.86
CA LEU A 35 -5.85 6.97 8.56
C LEU A 35 -5.10 7.96 9.45
N ARG A 36 -4.09 7.47 10.19
CA ARG A 36 -3.23 8.31 11.04
C ARG A 36 -1.94 8.68 10.35
N GLY A 37 -1.47 7.84 9.44
CA GLY A 37 -0.28 8.10 8.67
C GLY A 37 -0.30 7.34 7.36
N LEU A 38 0.33 7.90 6.36
CA LEU A 38 0.51 7.28 5.06
C LEU A 38 1.94 7.56 4.63
N GLN A 39 2.71 6.49 4.44
CA GLN A 39 4.06 6.59 3.91
C GLN A 39 4.17 5.71 2.68
N VAL A 40 4.75 6.26 1.64
CA VAL A 40 5.00 5.52 0.40
C VAL A 40 6.50 5.60 0.13
N THR A 41 7.13 4.44 -0.03
CA THR A 41 8.57 4.36 -0.24
C THR A 41 8.85 3.60 -1.52
N ARG A 42 9.61 4.23 -2.42
CA ARG A 42 10.15 3.53 -3.58
C ARG A 42 11.39 2.77 -3.14
N ILE A 43 11.42 1.48 -3.46
CA ILE A 43 12.52 0.62 -3.08
C ILE A 43 13.57 0.69 -4.19
N ASN A 44 14.76 1.18 -3.83
CA ASN A 44 15.85 1.39 -4.79
C ASN A 44 16.82 0.23 -4.86
N GLY A 45 16.81 -0.66 -3.87
CA GLY A 45 17.70 -1.79 -3.80
C GLY A 45 17.57 -2.54 -2.48
N ALA A 46 18.45 -3.48 -2.27
CA ALA A 46 18.55 -4.24 -1.04
C ALA A 46 19.92 -4.01 -0.41
N ALA A 47 19.97 -4.06 0.93
CA ALA A 47 21.25 -3.97 1.64
C ALA A 47 22.15 -5.17 1.34
N PHE A 48 21.53 -6.33 1.13
CA PHE A 48 22.19 -7.58 0.77
C PHE A 48 21.42 -8.26 -0.36
N GLY A 49 22.13 -8.69 -1.40
CA GLY A 49 21.52 -9.35 -2.54
C GLY A 49 20.68 -8.40 -3.41
N GLU A 50 19.77 -8.97 -4.19
CA GLU A 50 18.89 -8.24 -5.07
C GLU A 50 17.50 -8.06 -4.44
N SER A 51 16.90 -6.89 -4.63
CA SER A 51 15.53 -6.65 -4.23
C SER A 51 14.57 -7.13 -5.32
N ARG A 52 13.52 -7.84 -4.89
CA ARG A 52 12.40 -8.24 -5.77
C ARG A 52 11.28 -7.21 -5.73
N TYR A 53 11.41 -6.20 -4.90
CA TYR A 53 10.33 -5.27 -4.59
C TYR A 53 10.62 -3.91 -5.20
N HIS A 54 9.55 -3.19 -5.50
CA HIS A 54 9.61 -1.91 -6.16
C HIS A 54 9.06 -0.77 -5.30
N MET A 55 7.98 -1.03 -4.58
CA MET A 55 7.30 0.01 -3.81
C MET A 55 6.61 -0.59 -2.59
N VAL A 56 6.54 0.18 -1.52
CA VAL A 56 5.76 -0.18 -0.34
C VAL A 56 4.94 1.02 0.12
N ALA A 57 3.65 0.78 0.37
CA ALA A 57 2.76 1.75 1.00
C ALA A 57 2.47 1.28 2.42
N GLN A 58 2.61 2.19 3.39
CA GLN A 58 2.31 1.91 4.79
C GLN A 58 1.21 2.84 5.26
N LEU A 59 0.12 2.23 5.74
CA LEU A 59 -1.01 2.94 6.31
C LEU A 59 -1.09 2.62 7.79
N THR A 60 -1.17 3.64 8.64
CA THR A 60 -1.26 3.44 10.08
C THR A 60 -2.63 3.84 10.61
N PHE A 61 -3.12 3.05 11.56
CA PHE A 61 -4.42 3.23 12.22
C PHE A 61 -4.23 3.11 13.73
N ASP A 62 -5.16 3.69 14.51
CA ASP A 62 -5.08 3.68 15.98
C ASP A 62 -5.06 2.24 16.52
N HIS A 63 -5.89 1.35 15.97
CA HIS A 63 -6.03 -0.03 16.41
C HIS A 63 -6.64 -0.88 15.29
N ARG A 64 -6.69 -2.19 15.53
CA ARG A 64 -7.19 -3.17 14.56
C ARG A 64 -8.61 -2.87 14.07
N HIS A 65 -9.50 -2.48 14.98
CA HIS A 65 -10.88 -2.19 14.63
C HIS A 65 -10.99 -1.01 13.66
N ALA A 66 -10.18 0.04 13.87
CA ALA A 66 -10.15 1.20 12.97
C ALA A 66 -9.67 0.78 11.57
N MET A 67 -8.67 -0.10 11.48
CA MET A 67 -8.21 -0.64 10.22
C MET A 67 -9.31 -1.46 9.53
N ASP A 68 -9.99 -2.34 10.26
CA ASP A 68 -11.05 -3.18 9.70
C ASP A 68 -12.21 -2.33 9.17
N GLU A 69 -12.59 -1.29 9.90
CA GLU A 69 -13.62 -0.35 9.43
C GLU A 69 -13.17 0.39 8.17
N ALA A 70 -11.91 0.81 8.13
CA ALA A 70 -11.36 1.50 6.97
C ALA A 70 -11.39 0.62 5.72
N LEU A 71 -11.00 -0.64 5.86
CA LEU A 71 -11.03 -1.60 4.74
C LEU A 71 -12.44 -1.92 4.29
N ALA A 72 -13.41 -1.92 5.19
CA ALA A 72 -14.82 -2.17 4.88
C ALA A 72 -15.52 -0.95 4.30
N SER A 73 -14.92 0.23 4.41
CA SER A 73 -15.49 1.47 3.92
C SER A 73 -15.54 1.52 2.39
N LYS A 74 -16.33 2.43 1.87
CA LYS A 74 -16.38 2.71 0.43
C LYS A 74 -15.00 3.06 -0.12
N GLU A 75 -14.25 3.90 0.61
CA GLU A 75 -12.93 4.35 0.22
C GLU A 75 -11.91 3.20 0.26
N GLY A 76 -11.97 2.36 1.29
CA GLY A 76 -11.11 1.18 1.38
C GLY A 76 -11.35 0.19 0.25
N LYS A 77 -12.61 -0.04 -0.08
CA LYS A 77 -12.97 -0.92 -1.21
C LYS A 77 -12.49 -0.35 -2.54
N ALA A 78 -12.53 0.97 -2.70
CA ALA A 78 -12.02 1.62 -3.91
C ALA A 78 -10.52 1.41 -4.06
N VAL A 79 -9.75 1.47 -2.96
CA VAL A 79 -8.31 1.18 -2.96
C VAL A 79 -8.06 -0.25 -3.43
N VAL A 80 -8.74 -1.23 -2.84
CA VAL A 80 -8.56 -2.64 -3.19
C VAL A 80 -8.89 -2.87 -4.66
N ARG A 81 -9.99 -2.30 -5.14
CA ARG A 81 -10.39 -2.44 -6.54
C ARG A 81 -9.35 -1.87 -7.48
N ASP A 82 -8.78 -0.71 -7.15
CA ASP A 82 -7.77 -0.08 -7.97
C ASP A 82 -6.49 -0.92 -8.02
N ILE A 83 -6.02 -1.41 -6.87
CA ILE A 83 -4.85 -2.31 -6.81
C ILE A 83 -5.08 -3.54 -7.68
N MET A 84 -6.23 -4.18 -7.56
CA MET A 84 -6.55 -5.39 -8.33
C MET A 84 -6.60 -5.12 -9.83
N SER A 85 -6.91 -3.89 -10.24
CA SER A 85 -7.00 -3.54 -11.66
C SER A 85 -5.66 -3.47 -12.37
N PHE A 86 -4.54 -3.24 -11.65
CA PHE A 86 -3.24 -3.10 -12.31
C PHE A 86 -2.09 -3.84 -11.61
N ALA A 87 -2.27 -4.29 -10.40
CA ALA A 87 -1.17 -4.83 -9.58
C ALA A 87 -1.54 -6.11 -8.84
N ALA A 88 -2.59 -6.82 -9.25
CA ALA A 88 -3.05 -8.03 -8.58
C ALA A 88 -1.92 -9.07 -8.44
N ASP A 89 -1.10 -9.23 -9.48
CA ASP A 89 -0.01 -10.20 -9.50
C ASP A 89 1.23 -9.73 -8.73
N LEU A 90 1.27 -8.46 -8.34
CA LEU A 90 2.47 -7.86 -7.77
C LEU A 90 2.36 -7.60 -6.28
N VAL A 91 1.14 -7.51 -5.74
CA VAL A 91 0.91 -7.01 -4.38
C VAL A 91 0.87 -8.12 -3.35
N THR A 92 1.50 -7.86 -2.20
CA THR A 92 1.31 -8.62 -0.97
C THR A 92 0.85 -7.62 0.09
N VAL A 93 -0.27 -7.91 0.74
CA VAL A 93 -0.83 -7.04 1.78
C VAL A 93 -0.76 -7.77 3.11
N PHE A 94 -0.21 -7.11 4.11
CA PHE A 94 -0.10 -7.65 5.46
C PHE A 94 -0.15 -6.52 6.47
N PHE A 95 -0.40 -6.87 7.72
CA PHE A 95 -0.43 -5.87 8.78
C PHE A 95 0.21 -6.40 10.03
N GLY A 96 0.59 -5.48 10.90
CA GLY A 96 1.18 -5.83 12.18
C GLY A 96 1.02 -4.70 13.18
N GLU A 97 1.27 -5.02 14.44
CA GLU A 97 1.26 -4.05 15.52
C GLU A 97 2.61 -3.37 15.62
N GLN A 98 2.61 -2.03 15.65
CA GLN A 98 3.85 -1.30 15.90
C GLN A 98 4.23 -1.42 17.35
N ILE A 99 5.44 -1.89 17.62
CA ILE A 99 5.95 -2.11 18.97
C ILE A 99 7.04 -1.10 19.35
N LEU A 100 7.42 -0.25 18.41
CA LEU A 100 8.44 0.75 18.64
C LEU A 100 8.17 2.03 17.84
#